data_35f8a8f398cad535a29d74c6c3cfad60
#
_entry.id   35f8a8f398cad535a29d74c6c3cfad60
#
_cell.length_a   1.000
_cell.length_b   1.000
_cell.length_c   1.000
_cell.angle_alpha   90.00
_cell.angle_beta   90.00
_cell.angle_gamma   90.00
#
_symmetry.space_group_name_H-M   'P 1'
#
loop_
_entity.id
_entity.type
_entity.pdbx_description
1 polymer ?
#
loop_
_entity_poly.entity_id
_entity_poly.type
_entity_poly.pdbx_seq_one_letter_code
_entity_poly.pdbx_strand_id
1 'polypeptide(L)'
;MAKNEKEIVKLRNLKKRFGVGDAENYALNGVNLSIKQGEFIIIMGPSGCGKTTLLNTIGLLDRATEGDYILDGRNVARMSRRKQAQIRSEKIGFIFQNFNLIPRLTVIENVALPLVYKGVGKVKRLEKASEVLKQFHLGEREFYMPWQLSGGQTQRVAIARALVNKPSIILADEPTGNLDSKSSHIIMEELAEVHKKGNTIIMVTHNPELMAYATRIITMFDGKIDTDTKKKISKTASEKSGEPNTLDKLEQVEEKIDELKEDLGV
;
A
#
# COMPACT_ATOMS: atom_id res chain seq x y z
N MET A 1 27.77 -11.69 -6.47
CA MET A 1 27.89 -10.24 -6.20
C MET A 1 26.66 -9.81 -5.44
N ALA A 2 26.76 -9.34 -4.19
CA ALA A 2 25.63 -8.82 -3.43
C ALA A 2 25.10 -7.59 -4.18
N LYS A 3 23.84 -7.63 -4.65
CA LYS A 3 23.14 -6.45 -5.15
C LYS A 3 23.22 -5.40 -4.03
N ASN A 4 23.89 -4.29 -4.31
CA ASN A 4 23.95 -3.15 -3.38
C ASN A 4 22.51 -2.60 -3.28
N GLU A 5 21.74 -3.10 -2.29
CA GLU A 5 20.32 -2.81 -2.13
C GLU A 5 20.20 -1.33 -1.73
N LYS A 6 19.69 -0.52 -2.65
CA LYS A 6 19.56 0.93 -2.49
C LYS A 6 18.63 1.26 -1.31
N GLU A 7 19.16 2.00 -0.33
CA GLU A 7 18.35 2.57 0.75
C GLU A 7 17.45 3.67 0.20
N ILE A 8 16.13 3.54 0.34
CA ILE A 8 15.17 4.49 -0.19
C ILE A 8 14.62 5.44 0.87
N VAL A 9 14.43 4.95 2.09
CA VAL A 9 14.05 5.75 3.27
C VAL A 9 15.08 5.55 4.36
N LYS A 10 15.51 6.66 4.96
CA LYS A 10 16.32 6.64 6.17
C LYS A 10 15.85 7.71 7.14
N LEU A 11 15.43 7.27 8.31
CA LEU A 11 15.06 8.10 9.44
C LEU A 11 16.14 8.03 10.51
N ARG A 12 16.54 9.17 11.05
CA ARG A 12 17.52 9.27 12.12
C ARG A 12 16.96 10.11 13.26
N ASN A 13 16.80 9.52 14.42
CA ASN A 13 16.28 10.14 15.63
C ASN A 13 15.04 10.99 15.35
N LEU A 14 14.11 10.46 14.52
CA LEU A 14 12.94 11.19 14.05
C LEU A 14 11.93 11.36 15.18
N LYS A 15 11.55 12.61 15.46
CA LYS A 15 10.54 12.92 16.47
C LYS A 15 9.38 13.69 15.87
N LYS A 16 8.19 13.40 16.35
CA LYS A 16 6.97 14.17 16.03
C LYS A 16 6.23 14.46 17.32
N ARG A 17 6.06 15.74 17.60
CA ARG A 17 5.38 16.27 18.77
C ARG A 17 4.10 16.96 18.34
N PHE A 18 3.04 16.77 19.14
CA PHE A 18 1.78 17.49 19.04
C PHE A 18 1.52 18.21 20.37
N GLY A 19 0.70 19.25 20.33
CA GLY A 19 0.39 20.08 21.50
C GLY A 19 1.41 21.19 21.73
N VAL A 20 1.19 21.99 22.79
CA VAL A 20 2.03 23.12 23.21
C VAL A 20 2.05 23.14 24.74
N GLY A 21 3.21 23.45 25.33
CA GLY A 21 3.38 23.54 26.80
C GLY A 21 3.16 22.20 27.50
N ASP A 22 2.46 22.21 28.61
CA ASP A 22 2.22 21.01 29.45
C ASP A 22 1.40 19.90 28.77
N ALA A 23 0.74 20.21 27.65
CA ALA A 23 0.00 19.25 26.82
C ALA A 23 0.82 18.66 25.67
N GLU A 24 2.16 18.79 25.70
CA GLU A 24 3.03 18.20 24.69
C GLU A 24 3.06 16.68 24.78
N ASN A 25 2.81 16.02 23.62
CA ASN A 25 2.92 14.57 23.51
C ASN A 25 3.76 14.19 22.28
N TYR A 26 4.68 13.24 22.47
CA TYR A 26 5.50 12.69 21.42
C TYR A 26 4.79 11.50 20.77
N ALA A 27 4.19 11.72 19.61
CA ALA A 27 3.64 10.63 18.79
C ALA A 27 4.75 9.80 18.09
N LEU A 28 5.93 10.41 17.85
CA LEU A 28 7.16 9.71 17.48
C LEU A 28 8.28 10.21 18.38
N ASN A 29 9.02 9.29 18.99
CA ASN A 29 10.01 9.61 20.01
C ASN A 29 11.38 8.96 19.68
N GLY A 30 12.08 9.53 18.69
CA GLY A 30 13.44 9.10 18.34
C GLY A 30 13.47 7.86 17.43
N VAL A 31 12.58 7.79 16.44
CA VAL A 31 12.51 6.67 15.49
C VAL A 31 13.75 6.64 14.59
N ASN A 32 14.42 5.48 14.57
CA ASN A 32 15.50 5.16 13.64
C ASN A 32 15.02 4.03 12.73
N LEU A 33 15.02 4.24 11.41
CA LEU A 33 14.53 3.27 10.45
C LEU A 33 15.24 3.44 9.11
N SER A 34 15.68 2.33 8.52
CA SER A 34 16.21 2.27 7.17
C SER A 34 15.36 1.29 6.35
N ILE A 35 14.89 1.71 5.20
CA ILE A 35 14.08 0.90 4.28
C ILE A 35 14.80 0.82 2.95
N LYS A 36 14.96 -0.40 2.43
CA LYS A 36 15.54 -0.67 1.14
C LYS A 36 14.49 -0.72 0.04
N GLN A 37 14.91 -0.41 -1.17
CA GLN A 37 14.04 -0.53 -2.35
C GLN A 37 13.60 -1.99 -2.52
N GLY A 38 12.30 -2.20 -2.79
CA GLY A 38 11.72 -3.52 -3.00
C GLY A 38 11.41 -4.29 -1.69
N GLU A 39 11.44 -3.65 -0.51
CA GLU A 39 10.91 -4.27 0.72
C GLU A 39 9.39 -4.11 0.78
N PHE A 40 8.69 -5.14 1.26
CA PHE A 40 7.29 -5.04 1.71
C PHE A 40 7.29 -5.07 3.23
N ILE A 41 7.05 -3.92 3.83
CA ILE A 41 7.11 -3.72 5.27
C ILE A 41 5.70 -3.61 5.82
N ILE A 42 5.41 -4.36 6.88
CA ILE A 42 4.21 -4.18 7.69
C ILE A 42 4.61 -3.60 9.04
N ILE A 43 3.96 -2.50 9.43
CA ILE A 43 4.11 -1.82 10.71
C ILE A 43 2.90 -2.14 11.56
N MET A 44 3.13 -2.73 12.73
CA MET A 44 2.09 -3.13 13.69
C MET A 44 2.30 -2.48 15.05
N GLY A 45 1.31 -2.59 15.92
CA GLY A 45 1.34 -2.10 17.30
C GLY A 45 -0.03 -1.67 17.79
N PRO A 46 -0.18 -1.38 19.08
CA PRO A 46 -1.46 -0.97 19.68
C PRO A 46 -1.99 0.34 19.06
N SER A 47 -3.27 0.62 19.28
CA SER A 47 -3.86 1.90 18.87
C SER A 47 -3.15 3.06 19.59
N GLY A 48 -2.93 4.17 18.88
CA GLY A 48 -2.27 5.35 19.46
C GLY A 48 -0.73 5.28 19.53
N CYS A 49 -0.06 4.16 19.25
CA CYS A 49 1.40 4.04 19.38
C CYS A 49 2.22 4.80 18.30
N GLY A 50 1.58 5.54 17.38
CA GLY A 50 2.28 6.40 16.42
C GLY A 50 2.41 5.85 15.00
N LYS A 51 1.82 4.72 14.64
CA LYS A 51 1.91 4.08 13.30
C LYS A 51 1.49 5.00 12.16
N THR A 52 0.26 5.52 12.20
CA THR A 52 -0.27 6.45 11.20
C THR A 52 0.54 7.75 11.17
N THR A 53 1.03 8.23 12.32
CA THR A 53 1.92 9.39 12.39
C THR A 53 3.25 9.12 11.68
N LEU A 54 3.82 7.93 11.87
CA LEU A 54 5.04 7.52 11.15
C LEU A 54 4.79 7.44 9.64
N LEU A 55 3.68 6.80 9.23
CA LEU A 55 3.30 6.69 7.83
C LEU A 55 3.11 8.06 7.18
N ASN A 56 2.39 8.98 7.85
CA ASN A 56 2.16 10.35 7.39
C ASN A 56 3.45 11.16 7.32
N THR A 57 4.38 10.94 8.25
CA THR A 57 5.68 11.62 8.25
C THR A 57 6.56 11.11 7.10
N ILE A 58 6.62 9.80 6.88
CA ILE A 58 7.29 9.20 5.71
C ILE A 58 6.63 9.70 4.43
N GLY A 59 5.31 9.84 4.43
CA GLY A 59 4.50 10.34 3.33
C GLY A 59 4.62 11.84 3.06
N LEU A 60 5.36 12.59 3.86
CA LEU A 60 5.45 14.05 3.76
C LEU A 60 4.09 14.75 3.87
N LEU A 61 3.11 14.13 4.52
CA LEU A 61 1.84 14.75 4.91
C LEU A 61 2.03 15.53 6.21
N ASP A 62 2.78 14.95 7.14
CA ASP A 62 3.21 15.59 8.38
C ASP A 62 4.71 15.90 8.36
N ARG A 63 5.10 16.94 9.07
CA ARG A 63 6.51 17.26 9.29
C ARG A 63 6.99 16.67 10.60
N ALA A 64 8.16 16.08 10.58
CA ALA A 64 8.90 15.79 11.80
C ALA A 64 9.19 17.09 12.56
N THR A 65 9.17 17.04 13.89
CA THR A 65 9.58 18.15 14.75
C THR A 65 11.10 18.21 14.85
N GLU A 66 11.75 17.04 14.96
CA GLU A 66 13.20 16.89 15.08
C GLU A 66 13.67 15.66 14.29
N GLY A 67 14.99 15.58 14.09
CA GLY A 67 15.65 14.48 13.40
C GLY A 67 15.79 14.69 11.89
N ASP A 68 16.35 13.67 11.23
CA ASP A 68 16.55 13.68 9.79
C ASP A 68 15.66 12.66 9.09
N TYR A 69 15.17 13.04 7.91
CA TYR A 69 14.50 12.15 6.99
C TYR A 69 15.14 12.24 5.60
N ILE A 70 15.80 11.17 5.19
CA ILE A 70 16.42 11.05 3.88
C ILE A 70 15.53 10.16 3.02
N LEU A 71 15.04 10.70 1.90
CA LEU A 71 14.24 10.01 0.89
C LEU A 71 15.01 10.00 -0.43
N ASP A 72 15.29 8.80 -0.96
CA ASP A 72 16.02 8.60 -2.21
C ASP A 72 17.33 9.44 -2.26
N GLY A 73 18.10 9.41 -1.14
CA GLY A 73 19.37 10.11 -0.97
C GLY A 73 19.28 11.61 -0.66
N ARG A 74 18.08 12.20 -0.54
CA ARG A 74 17.87 13.63 -0.27
C ARG A 74 17.27 13.84 1.12
N ASN A 75 17.87 14.72 1.94
CA ASN A 75 17.26 15.10 3.22
C ASN A 75 16.04 16.01 2.96
N VAL A 76 14.84 15.46 3.24
CA VAL A 76 13.57 16.15 2.99
C VAL A 76 12.97 16.77 4.24
N ALA A 77 13.48 16.48 5.44
CA ALA A 77 12.92 16.98 6.69
C ALA A 77 12.87 18.52 6.76
N ARG A 78 13.92 19.17 6.27
CA ARG A 78 14.08 20.65 6.33
C ARG A 78 13.65 21.39 5.08
N MET A 79 13.08 20.69 4.08
CA MET A 79 12.63 21.31 2.85
C MET A 79 11.36 22.14 3.05
N SER A 80 11.15 23.15 2.19
CA SER A 80 9.91 23.93 2.19
C SER A 80 8.70 23.05 1.88
N ARG A 81 7.49 23.44 2.35
CA ARG A 81 6.23 22.71 2.09
C ARG A 81 5.99 22.47 0.60
N ARG A 82 6.29 23.47 -0.25
CA ARG A 82 6.16 23.36 -1.70
C ARG A 82 7.07 22.26 -2.27
N LYS A 83 8.31 22.19 -1.83
CA LYS A 83 9.28 21.17 -2.27
C LYS A 83 8.91 19.78 -1.77
N GLN A 84 8.44 19.66 -0.52
CA GLN A 84 7.92 18.41 0.03
C GLN A 84 6.68 17.94 -0.76
N ALA A 85 5.73 18.83 -1.10
CA ALA A 85 4.57 18.51 -1.91
C ALA A 85 4.95 18.01 -3.32
N GLN A 86 5.95 18.61 -3.95
CA GLN A 86 6.48 18.16 -5.23
C GLN A 86 7.05 16.73 -5.12
N ILE A 87 7.96 16.51 -4.15
CA ILE A 87 8.57 15.18 -3.93
C ILE A 87 7.49 14.13 -3.64
N ARG A 88 6.50 14.46 -2.80
CA ARG A 88 5.37 13.58 -2.50
C ARG A 88 4.62 13.17 -3.77
N SER A 89 4.27 14.12 -4.63
CA SER A 89 3.55 13.84 -5.87
C SER A 89 4.36 12.99 -6.87
N GLU A 90 5.69 13.06 -6.81
CA GLU A 90 6.58 12.34 -7.73
C GLU A 90 6.97 10.95 -7.23
N LYS A 91 7.16 10.79 -5.92
CA LYS A 91 7.84 9.63 -5.32
C LYS A 91 6.95 8.75 -4.46
N ILE A 92 5.78 9.23 -4.03
CA ILE A 92 4.95 8.56 -3.03
C ILE A 92 3.54 8.35 -3.56
N GLY A 93 3.07 7.09 -3.50
CA GLY A 93 1.67 6.72 -3.71
C GLY A 93 1.01 6.43 -2.37
N PHE A 94 -0.23 6.91 -2.18
CA PHE A 94 -1.00 6.67 -0.95
C PHE A 94 -2.22 5.81 -1.21
N ILE A 95 -2.44 4.83 -0.33
CA ILE A 95 -3.63 4.00 -0.23
C ILE A 95 -4.17 4.18 1.19
N PHE A 96 -5.41 4.65 1.31
CA PHE A 96 -6.06 4.95 2.58
C PHE A 96 -7.16 3.94 2.90
N GLN A 97 -7.46 3.75 4.17
CA GLN A 97 -8.56 2.90 4.65
C GLN A 97 -9.92 3.35 4.09
N ASN A 98 -10.19 4.66 4.07
CA ASN A 98 -11.44 5.24 3.58
C ASN A 98 -11.42 5.57 2.07
N PHE A 99 -10.52 4.91 1.29
CA PHE A 99 -10.36 5.12 -0.15
C PHE A 99 -9.99 6.55 -0.56
N ASN A 100 -10.60 7.57 0.03
CA ASN A 100 -10.39 9.00 -0.22
C ASN A 100 -10.52 9.36 -1.71
N LEU A 101 -11.51 8.78 -2.40
CA LEU A 101 -11.88 9.19 -3.75
C LEU A 101 -12.71 10.47 -3.70
N ILE A 102 -12.58 11.31 -4.72
CA ILE A 102 -13.39 12.51 -4.87
C ILE A 102 -14.72 12.09 -5.45
N PRO A 103 -15.86 12.21 -4.72
CA PRO A 103 -17.15 11.64 -5.13
C PRO A 103 -17.72 12.22 -6.44
N ARG A 104 -17.36 13.46 -6.77
CA ARG A 104 -17.83 14.20 -7.97
C ARG A 104 -16.95 13.95 -9.21
N LEU A 105 -15.90 13.18 -9.10
CA LEU A 105 -15.05 12.79 -10.22
C LEU A 105 -15.31 11.33 -10.57
N THR A 106 -15.26 11.02 -11.86
CA THR A 106 -15.30 9.65 -12.34
C THR A 106 -14.09 8.85 -11.88
N VAL A 107 -14.15 7.53 -12.03
CA VAL A 107 -13.05 6.61 -11.69
C VAL A 107 -11.76 7.01 -12.39
N ILE A 108 -11.80 7.23 -13.71
CA ILE A 108 -10.62 7.61 -14.49
C ILE A 108 -10.08 8.99 -14.07
N GLU A 109 -10.95 9.94 -13.73
CA GLU A 109 -10.52 11.26 -13.27
C GLU A 109 -9.87 11.20 -11.89
N ASN A 110 -10.37 10.35 -10.97
CA ASN A 110 -9.73 10.09 -9.68
C ASN A 110 -8.33 9.52 -9.85
N VAL A 111 -8.16 8.55 -10.74
CA VAL A 111 -6.83 7.96 -11.03
C VAL A 111 -5.92 8.95 -11.74
N ALA A 112 -6.45 9.80 -12.62
CA ALA A 112 -5.68 10.82 -13.34
C ALA A 112 -5.22 12.00 -12.45
N LEU A 113 -5.83 12.19 -11.27
CA LEU A 113 -5.62 13.37 -10.42
C LEU A 113 -4.13 13.63 -10.06
N PRO A 114 -3.33 12.63 -9.66
CA PRO A 114 -1.90 12.86 -9.38
C PRO A 114 -1.12 13.38 -10.60
N LEU A 115 -1.53 13.03 -11.81
CA LEU A 115 -0.91 13.51 -13.04
C LEU A 115 -1.25 14.98 -13.35
N VAL A 116 -2.38 15.48 -12.83
CA VAL A 116 -2.73 16.92 -12.92
C VAL A 116 -1.68 17.75 -12.16
N TYR A 117 -1.31 17.32 -10.96
CA TYR A 117 -0.29 18.01 -10.15
C TYR A 117 1.12 17.95 -10.76
N LYS A 118 1.36 16.98 -11.64
CA LYS A 118 2.58 16.90 -12.47
C LYS A 118 2.53 17.76 -13.73
N GLY A 119 1.43 18.43 -14.01
CA GLY A 119 1.26 19.25 -15.23
C GLY A 119 1.06 18.43 -16.52
N VAL A 120 0.65 17.15 -16.43
CA VAL A 120 0.40 16.30 -17.60
C VAL A 120 -0.90 16.74 -18.28
N GLY A 121 -0.86 16.98 -19.60
CA GLY A 121 -2.02 17.39 -20.40
C GLY A 121 -3.18 16.38 -20.34
N LYS A 122 -4.42 16.85 -20.54
CA LYS A 122 -5.67 16.10 -20.29
C LYS A 122 -5.71 14.76 -21.02
N VAL A 123 -5.44 14.72 -22.31
CA VAL A 123 -5.49 13.48 -23.11
C VAL A 123 -4.50 12.45 -22.55
N LYS A 124 -3.23 12.82 -22.43
CA LYS A 124 -2.17 11.93 -21.95
C LYS A 124 -2.36 11.41 -20.52
N ARG A 125 -2.95 12.22 -19.61
CA ARG A 125 -3.21 11.76 -18.25
C ARG A 125 -4.38 10.78 -18.17
N LEU A 126 -5.42 10.95 -19.00
CA LEU A 126 -6.54 10.01 -19.08
C LEU A 126 -6.11 8.68 -19.73
N GLU A 127 -5.30 8.71 -20.79
CA GLU A 127 -4.70 7.51 -21.38
C GLU A 127 -3.93 6.69 -20.33
N LYS A 128 -3.02 7.34 -19.59
CA LYS A 128 -2.27 6.69 -18.53
C LYS A 128 -3.15 6.15 -17.40
N ALA A 129 -4.19 6.86 -17.04
CA ALA A 129 -5.14 6.42 -16.02
C ALA A 129 -5.90 5.18 -16.48
N SER A 130 -6.37 5.16 -17.74
CA SER A 130 -7.01 4.01 -18.38
C SER A 130 -6.10 2.78 -18.41
N GLU A 131 -4.82 2.96 -18.82
CA GLU A 131 -3.84 1.87 -18.82
C GLU A 131 -3.68 1.23 -17.43
N VAL A 132 -3.62 2.04 -16.37
CA VAL A 132 -3.50 1.52 -15.00
C VAL A 132 -4.80 0.87 -14.54
N LEU A 133 -5.98 1.45 -14.84
CA LEU A 133 -7.28 0.85 -14.49
C LEU A 133 -7.48 -0.53 -15.13
N LYS A 134 -7.05 -0.72 -16.36
CA LYS A 134 -7.09 -2.02 -17.05
C LYS A 134 -6.27 -3.09 -16.30
N GLN A 135 -5.13 -2.72 -15.70
CA GLN A 135 -4.31 -3.65 -14.89
C GLN A 135 -5.04 -4.14 -13.63
N PHE A 136 -6.02 -3.39 -13.15
CA PHE A 136 -6.86 -3.72 -11.98
C PHE A 136 -8.27 -4.19 -12.37
N HIS A 137 -8.48 -4.61 -13.62
CA HIS A 137 -9.76 -5.09 -14.15
C HIS A 137 -10.92 -4.09 -13.98
N LEU A 138 -10.62 -2.79 -14.15
CA LEU A 138 -11.57 -1.69 -14.04
C LEU A 138 -11.77 -0.91 -15.35
N GLY A 139 -11.28 -1.42 -16.49
CA GLY A 139 -11.38 -0.74 -17.79
C GLY A 139 -12.81 -0.41 -18.20
N GLU A 140 -13.77 -1.32 -17.95
CA GLU A 140 -15.18 -1.11 -18.28
C GLU A 140 -15.90 -0.13 -17.33
N ARG A 141 -15.23 0.26 -16.22
CA ARG A 141 -15.78 1.14 -15.17
C ARG A 141 -15.12 2.51 -15.11
N GLU A 142 -14.36 2.87 -16.10
CA GLU A 142 -13.57 4.11 -16.15
C GLU A 142 -14.44 5.37 -15.95
N PHE A 143 -15.64 5.34 -16.49
CA PHE A 143 -16.58 6.47 -16.46
C PHE A 143 -17.62 6.38 -15.33
N TYR A 144 -17.52 5.34 -14.48
CA TYR A 144 -18.39 5.23 -13.30
C TYR A 144 -18.00 6.27 -12.25
N MET A 145 -18.96 6.62 -11.43
CA MET A 145 -18.73 7.43 -10.23
C MET A 145 -18.38 6.51 -9.05
N PRO A 146 -17.60 6.99 -8.04
CA PRO A 146 -17.19 6.15 -6.90
C PRO A 146 -18.34 5.44 -6.19
N TRP A 147 -19.51 6.07 -6.07
CA TRP A 147 -20.68 5.50 -5.41
C TRP A 147 -21.34 4.34 -6.17
N GLN A 148 -20.97 4.11 -7.43
CA GLN A 148 -21.44 2.98 -8.25
C GLN A 148 -20.58 1.72 -8.10
N LEU A 149 -19.52 1.79 -7.31
CA LEU A 149 -18.56 0.71 -7.13
C LEU A 149 -18.76 -0.02 -5.80
N SER A 150 -18.44 -1.32 -5.77
CA SER A 150 -18.27 -2.04 -4.51
C SER A 150 -17.04 -1.55 -3.74
N GLY A 151 -16.95 -1.87 -2.43
CA GLY A 151 -15.80 -1.49 -1.60
C GLY A 151 -14.47 -1.98 -2.18
N GLY A 152 -14.39 -3.24 -2.61
CA GLY A 152 -13.19 -3.79 -3.23
C GLY A 152 -12.82 -3.11 -4.55
N GLN A 153 -13.81 -2.76 -5.38
CA GLN A 153 -13.59 -1.99 -6.61
C GLN A 153 -13.09 -0.57 -6.31
N THR A 154 -13.67 0.08 -5.30
CA THR A 154 -13.26 1.42 -4.85
C THR A 154 -11.81 1.40 -4.36
N GLN A 155 -11.40 0.35 -3.63
CA GLN A 155 -10.01 0.18 -3.18
C GLN A 155 -9.06 -0.05 -4.35
N ARG A 156 -9.44 -0.82 -5.37
CA ARG A 156 -8.64 -0.97 -6.59
C ARG A 156 -8.43 0.37 -7.31
N VAL A 157 -9.44 1.23 -7.35
CA VAL A 157 -9.30 2.59 -7.89
C VAL A 157 -8.29 3.39 -7.07
N ALA A 158 -8.33 3.29 -5.74
CA ALA A 158 -7.35 3.96 -4.86
C ALA A 158 -5.92 3.44 -5.08
N ILE A 159 -5.75 2.12 -5.29
CA ILE A 159 -4.45 1.52 -5.65
C ILE A 159 -3.98 2.02 -7.02
N ALA A 160 -4.85 2.00 -8.04
CA ALA A 160 -4.55 2.51 -9.37
C ALA A 160 -4.10 3.98 -9.33
N ARG A 161 -4.81 4.81 -8.55
CA ARG A 161 -4.43 6.21 -8.30
C ARG A 161 -3.05 6.34 -7.65
N ALA A 162 -2.73 5.49 -6.69
CA ALA A 162 -1.42 5.50 -6.04
C ALA A 162 -0.28 5.17 -7.02
N LEU A 163 -0.54 4.30 -8.00
CA LEU A 163 0.47 3.78 -8.93
C LEU A 163 0.65 4.60 -10.22
N VAL A 164 -0.32 5.43 -10.60
CA VAL A 164 -0.34 6.13 -11.90
C VAL A 164 0.90 6.99 -12.16
N ASN A 165 1.53 7.50 -11.10
CA ASN A 165 2.78 8.27 -11.16
C ASN A 165 4.04 7.41 -11.15
N LYS A 166 3.95 6.08 -11.06
CA LYS A 166 5.06 5.14 -10.87
C LYS A 166 5.93 5.56 -9.68
N PRO A 167 5.36 5.61 -8.46
CA PRO A 167 6.05 6.09 -7.27
C PRO A 167 7.20 5.16 -6.89
N SER A 168 8.15 5.69 -6.11
CA SER A 168 9.24 4.91 -5.54
C SER A 168 8.80 4.12 -4.30
N ILE A 169 7.77 4.62 -3.61
CA ILE A 169 7.22 4.05 -2.37
C ILE A 169 5.70 4.13 -2.41
N ILE A 170 5.06 3.05 -1.97
CA ILE A 170 3.61 2.98 -1.73
C ILE A 170 3.40 2.92 -0.21
N LEU A 171 2.60 3.84 0.30
CA LEU A 171 2.19 3.91 1.70
C LEU A 171 0.73 3.48 1.80
N ALA A 172 0.44 2.48 2.61
CA ALA A 172 -0.89 1.95 2.80
C ALA A 172 -1.29 2.02 4.28
N ASP A 173 -2.32 2.79 4.59
CA ASP A 173 -2.89 2.92 5.93
C ASP A 173 -4.15 2.07 6.00
N GLU A 174 -4.06 0.91 6.65
CA GLU A 174 -5.13 -0.08 6.81
C GLU A 174 -5.93 -0.35 5.51
N PRO A 175 -5.28 -0.75 4.41
CA PRO A 175 -5.89 -0.78 3.07
C PRO A 175 -7.06 -1.77 2.94
N THR A 176 -7.26 -2.64 3.89
CA THR A 176 -8.33 -3.64 3.90
C THR A 176 -9.34 -3.46 5.04
N GLY A 177 -9.16 -2.42 5.88
CA GLY A 177 -9.95 -2.24 7.10
C GLY A 177 -11.45 -2.03 6.90
N ASN A 178 -11.89 -1.59 5.72
CA ASN A 178 -13.30 -1.37 5.37
C ASN A 178 -13.85 -2.39 4.36
N LEU A 179 -13.19 -3.55 4.22
CA LEU A 179 -13.56 -4.59 3.26
C LEU A 179 -13.96 -5.87 3.95
N ASP A 180 -14.80 -6.65 3.30
CA ASP A 180 -15.06 -8.03 3.69
C ASP A 180 -13.80 -8.91 3.49
N SER A 181 -13.77 -10.09 4.12
CA SER A 181 -12.60 -10.98 4.12
C SER A 181 -12.17 -11.41 2.71
N LYS A 182 -13.13 -11.69 1.81
CA LYS A 182 -12.84 -12.08 0.42
C LYS A 182 -12.21 -10.93 -0.36
N SER A 183 -12.79 -9.75 -0.28
CA SER A 183 -12.26 -8.54 -0.91
C SER A 183 -10.89 -8.16 -0.34
N SER A 184 -10.70 -8.30 0.98
CA SER A 184 -9.41 -8.07 1.66
C SER A 184 -8.31 -8.95 1.12
N HIS A 185 -8.58 -10.25 0.95
CA HIS A 185 -7.60 -11.19 0.38
C HIS A 185 -7.20 -10.81 -1.04
N ILE A 186 -8.18 -10.50 -1.91
CA ILE A 186 -7.92 -10.08 -3.30
C ILE A 186 -7.05 -8.81 -3.34
N ILE A 187 -7.34 -7.81 -2.50
CA ILE A 187 -6.55 -6.58 -2.44
C ILE A 187 -5.10 -6.86 -2.00
N MET A 188 -4.91 -7.76 -1.03
CA MET A 188 -3.57 -8.12 -0.57
C MET A 188 -2.77 -8.88 -1.63
N GLU A 189 -3.40 -9.76 -2.40
CA GLU A 189 -2.77 -10.41 -3.55
C GLU A 189 -2.35 -9.41 -4.63
N GLU A 190 -3.22 -8.45 -4.95
CA GLU A 190 -2.89 -7.36 -5.89
C GLU A 190 -1.69 -6.53 -5.40
N LEU A 191 -1.63 -6.20 -4.10
CA LEU A 191 -0.48 -5.50 -3.52
C LEU A 191 0.79 -6.36 -3.54
N ALA A 192 0.66 -7.68 -3.32
CA ALA A 192 1.78 -8.60 -3.45
C ALA A 192 2.32 -8.66 -4.89
N GLU A 193 1.43 -8.66 -5.90
CA GLU A 193 1.85 -8.57 -7.30
C GLU A 193 2.53 -7.24 -7.64
N VAL A 194 2.02 -6.12 -7.10
CA VAL A 194 2.67 -4.81 -7.21
C VAL A 194 4.07 -4.84 -6.59
N HIS A 195 4.23 -5.48 -5.42
CA HIS A 195 5.53 -5.69 -4.78
C HIS A 195 6.48 -6.56 -5.62
N LYS A 196 6.01 -7.68 -6.17
CA LYS A 196 6.80 -8.56 -7.04
C LYS A 196 7.37 -7.83 -8.27
N LYS A 197 6.66 -6.80 -8.76
CA LYS A 197 7.14 -5.90 -9.83
C LYS A 197 8.24 -4.92 -9.38
N GLY A 198 8.72 -5.01 -8.13
CA GLY A 198 9.82 -4.24 -7.58
C GLY A 198 9.42 -2.96 -6.83
N ASN A 199 8.14 -2.76 -6.55
CA ASN A 199 7.70 -1.61 -5.75
C ASN A 199 8.01 -1.81 -4.26
N THR A 200 8.37 -0.74 -3.58
CA THR A 200 8.52 -0.70 -2.13
C THR A 200 7.18 -0.39 -1.49
N ILE A 201 6.72 -1.22 -0.56
CA ILE A 201 5.43 -1.03 0.11
C ILE A 201 5.67 -0.91 1.62
N ILE A 202 5.06 0.10 2.23
CA ILE A 202 5.02 0.28 3.68
C ILE A 202 3.56 0.32 4.07
N MET A 203 3.12 -0.67 4.82
CA MET A 203 1.72 -0.81 5.22
C MET A 203 1.60 -0.76 6.74
N VAL A 204 0.62 -0.03 7.22
CA VAL A 204 0.16 -0.06 8.62
C VAL A 204 -1.09 -0.93 8.68
N THR A 205 -1.14 -1.84 9.63
CA THR A 205 -2.33 -2.66 9.90
C THR A 205 -2.32 -3.16 11.34
N HIS A 206 -3.50 -3.45 11.86
CA HIS A 206 -3.68 -4.17 13.13
C HIS A 206 -4.05 -5.66 12.91
N ASN A 207 -4.28 -6.08 11.66
CA ASN A 207 -4.60 -7.48 11.33
C ASN A 207 -3.33 -8.33 11.20
N PRO A 208 -3.09 -9.30 12.12
CA PRO A 208 -1.88 -10.14 12.09
C PRO A 208 -1.84 -11.12 10.91
N GLU A 209 -2.96 -11.49 10.31
CA GLU A 209 -3.00 -12.39 9.16
C GLU A 209 -2.24 -11.79 7.96
N LEU A 210 -2.26 -10.47 7.83
CA LEU A 210 -1.60 -9.76 6.73
C LEU A 210 -0.07 -9.82 6.82
N MET A 211 0.49 -10.17 7.98
CA MET A 211 1.95 -10.37 8.13
C MET A 211 2.51 -11.41 7.14
N ALA A 212 1.67 -12.34 6.64
CA ALA A 212 2.10 -13.35 5.67
C ALA A 212 2.69 -12.72 4.40
N TYR A 213 2.18 -11.58 3.96
CA TYR A 213 2.60 -10.88 2.74
C TYR A 213 3.90 -10.06 2.89
N ALA A 214 4.32 -9.75 4.12
CA ALA A 214 5.47 -8.91 4.38
C ALA A 214 6.80 -9.65 4.23
N THR A 215 7.82 -8.95 3.72
CA THR A 215 9.23 -9.36 3.78
C THR A 215 9.90 -8.92 5.09
N ARG A 216 9.31 -7.92 5.77
CA ARG A 216 9.82 -7.36 7.02
C ARG A 216 8.66 -6.85 7.89
N ILE A 217 8.72 -7.14 9.17
CA ILE A 217 7.70 -6.76 10.15
C ILE A 217 8.36 -5.86 11.19
N ILE A 218 7.73 -4.72 11.44
CA ILE A 218 8.14 -3.73 12.43
C ILE A 218 7.01 -3.61 13.45
N THR A 219 7.32 -3.72 14.75
CA THR A 219 6.37 -3.38 15.79
C THR A 219 6.70 -2.02 16.39
N MET A 220 5.67 -1.26 16.70
CA MET A 220 5.80 0.05 17.36
C MET A 220 5.10 0.03 18.72
N PHE A 221 5.72 0.69 19.69
CA PHE A 221 5.17 0.95 21.00
C PHE A 221 5.59 2.35 21.47
N ASP A 222 4.66 3.14 22.00
CA ASP A 222 4.89 4.50 22.54
C ASP A 222 5.80 5.39 21.68
N GLY A 223 5.48 5.48 20.38
CA GLY A 223 6.21 6.32 19.43
C GLY A 223 7.60 5.83 19.05
N LYS A 224 7.98 4.61 19.41
CA LYS A 224 9.28 3.99 19.12
C LYS A 224 9.11 2.70 18.34
N ILE A 225 10.18 2.28 17.65
CA ILE A 225 10.29 0.93 17.11
C ILE A 225 10.68 0.01 18.28
N ASP A 226 9.87 -1.02 18.50
CA ASP A 226 10.09 -2.04 19.51
C ASP A 226 10.82 -3.24 18.89
N THR A 227 10.31 -3.80 17.81
CA THR A 227 11.00 -4.89 17.07
C THR A 227 11.09 -4.59 15.59
N ASP A 228 12.08 -5.17 14.93
CA ASP A 228 12.33 -5.05 13.50
C ASP A 228 12.86 -6.39 12.97
N THR A 229 11.98 -7.19 12.40
CA THR A 229 12.25 -8.57 12.01
C THR A 229 12.13 -8.76 10.51
N LYS A 230 13.22 -9.16 9.86
CA LYS A 230 13.20 -9.58 8.45
C LYS A 230 12.84 -11.05 8.36
N LYS A 231 11.85 -11.37 7.51
CA LYS A 231 11.60 -12.76 7.15
C LYS A 231 12.77 -13.28 6.31
N LYS A 232 13.36 -14.39 6.70
CA LYS A 232 14.26 -15.16 5.84
C LYS A 232 13.39 -15.69 4.68
N ILE A 233 13.67 -15.23 3.46
CA ILE A 233 13.08 -15.82 2.26
C ILE A 233 13.70 -17.21 2.15
N SER A 234 13.00 -18.24 2.64
CA SER A 234 13.35 -19.62 2.33
C SER A 234 13.08 -19.80 0.83
N LYS A 235 14.12 -20.15 0.07
CA LYS A 235 14.01 -20.45 -1.38
C LYS A 235 13.18 -21.71 -1.68
N THR A 236 12.44 -22.23 -0.73
CA THR A 236 11.68 -23.50 -0.78
C THR A 236 10.17 -23.33 -0.91
N ALA A 237 9.66 -22.16 -1.24
CA ALA A 237 8.21 -21.97 -1.43
C ALA A 237 7.73 -22.15 -2.89
N SER A 238 8.62 -22.48 -3.84
CA SER A 238 8.25 -22.71 -5.24
C SER A 238 8.07 -24.22 -5.61
N GLU A 239 8.21 -25.13 -4.64
CA GLU A 239 8.12 -26.57 -4.93
C GLU A 239 7.13 -27.35 -4.02
N LYS A 240 6.26 -26.70 -3.27
CA LYS A 240 5.22 -27.36 -2.46
C LYS A 240 3.82 -26.82 -2.72
N SER A 241 3.49 -26.45 -3.94
CA SER A 241 2.09 -26.31 -4.38
C SER A 241 1.69 -27.54 -5.22
N GLY A 242 1.73 -28.71 -4.61
CA GLY A 242 1.05 -29.92 -5.08
C GLY A 242 -0.38 -29.99 -4.56
N GLU A 243 -1.04 -28.87 -4.33
CA GLU A 243 -2.49 -28.83 -4.20
C GLU A 243 -3.08 -28.62 -5.59
N PRO A 244 -4.07 -29.44 -5.99
CA PRO A 244 -4.72 -29.33 -7.29
C PRO A 244 -5.31 -27.92 -7.44
N ASN A 245 -5.06 -27.34 -8.60
CA ASN A 245 -5.56 -26.03 -9.01
C ASN A 245 -7.07 -25.95 -8.77
N THR A 246 -7.58 -24.78 -8.45
CA THR A 246 -9.02 -24.54 -8.18
C THR A 246 -9.89 -24.99 -9.37
N LEU A 247 -9.35 -25.00 -10.60
CA LEU A 247 -9.97 -25.55 -11.80
C LEU A 247 -10.13 -27.08 -11.70
N ASP A 248 -9.10 -27.81 -11.27
CA ASP A 248 -9.15 -29.28 -11.12
C ASP A 248 -10.15 -29.70 -10.04
N LYS A 249 -10.33 -28.87 -9.00
CA LYS A 249 -11.38 -29.10 -7.95
C LYS A 249 -12.79 -28.82 -8.47
N LEU A 250 -12.96 -27.85 -9.37
CA LEU A 250 -14.25 -27.56 -9.98
C LEU A 250 -14.66 -28.66 -10.97
N GLU A 251 -13.74 -29.14 -11.80
CA GLU A 251 -13.99 -30.27 -12.71
C GLU A 251 -14.36 -31.55 -11.95
N GLN A 252 -13.68 -31.88 -10.84
CA GLN A 252 -14.03 -33.02 -9.98
C GLN A 252 -15.39 -32.86 -9.29
N VAL A 253 -15.83 -31.65 -9.01
CA VAL A 253 -17.16 -31.38 -8.46
C VAL A 253 -18.23 -31.50 -9.55
N GLU A 254 -17.96 -31.06 -10.76
CA GLU A 254 -18.88 -31.22 -11.90
C GLU A 254 -19.04 -32.69 -12.30
N GLU A 255 -17.94 -33.46 -12.39
CA GLU A 255 -18.01 -34.91 -12.63
C GLU A 255 -18.86 -35.65 -11.54
N LYS A 256 -18.68 -35.33 -10.27
CA LYS A 256 -19.47 -35.89 -9.18
C LYS A 256 -20.96 -35.51 -9.22
N ILE A 257 -21.28 -34.30 -9.70
CA ILE A 257 -22.67 -33.85 -9.87
C ILE A 257 -23.32 -34.62 -11.02
N ASP A 258 -22.59 -34.88 -12.11
CA ASP A 258 -23.11 -35.64 -13.24
C ASP A 258 -23.27 -37.13 -12.94
N GLU A 259 -22.35 -37.76 -12.18
CA GLU A 259 -22.55 -39.13 -11.63
C GLU A 259 -23.81 -39.21 -10.74
N LEU A 260 -24.04 -38.23 -9.87
CA LEU A 260 -25.22 -38.20 -8.99
C LEU A 260 -26.54 -37.98 -9.77
N LYS A 261 -26.50 -37.28 -10.93
CA LYS A 261 -27.68 -37.15 -11.80
C LYS A 261 -28.01 -38.44 -12.54
N GLU A 262 -26.99 -39.18 -13.02
CA GLU A 262 -27.18 -40.51 -13.61
C GLU A 262 -27.76 -41.52 -12.62
N ASP A 263 -27.30 -41.52 -11.35
CA ASP A 263 -27.83 -42.40 -10.30
C ASP A 263 -29.26 -42.03 -9.87
N LEU A 264 -29.68 -40.80 -10.04
CA LEU A 264 -31.03 -40.31 -9.69
C LEU A 264 -32.01 -40.36 -10.86
N GLY A 265 -31.56 -40.74 -12.07
CA GLY A 265 -32.43 -40.89 -13.25
C GLY A 265 -33.07 -39.57 -13.73
N VAL A 266 -32.39 -38.43 -13.57
CA VAL A 266 -32.88 -37.11 -13.97
C VAL A 266 -32.00 -36.56 -15.11
#